data_382b8a07aade415a80845067657718eb
#
_entry.id   382b8a07aade415a80845067657718eb
#
_cell.length_a   1.000
_cell.length_b   1.000
_cell.length_c   1.000
_cell.angle_alpha   90.00
_cell.angle_beta   90.00
_cell.angle_gamma   90.00
#
_symmetry.space_group_name_H-M   'P 1'
#
loop_
_entity.id
_entity.type
_entity.pdbx_description
1 polymer ?
#
loop_
_entity_poly.entity_id
_entity_poly.type
_entity_poly.pdbx_seq_one_letter_code
_entity_poly.pdbx_strand_id
1 'polypeptide(L)'
;MLASIFSRLIACLLLCAAVQAHALTAEAARAMASGDTDERIAALQQAIATPDDATLAFIRAMGEDAVKIAADKAIVMKDDKGFDPVSGAEVPVPDDAEDIVNNNRMRGEFDAALASLQLLSPDVAQRRTAIDALREETDEARLPLIEKALAAEKDVALQARLEAIRARILLASSDASQRLKAAQYLATSGNPGTRTVLLEQLRNEQDPQVKAAIQAALTAVEGRLQWGEKLAALFTGISLGSILLLVALGL
;
A
#
# COMPACT_ATOMS: atom_id res chain seq x y z
N MET A 1 8.03 39.52 38.71
CA MET A 1 8.38 38.08 38.63
C MET A 1 7.15 37.16 38.47
N LEU A 2 6.07 37.36 39.23
CA LEU A 2 4.84 36.52 39.12
C LEU A 2 4.16 36.58 37.74
N ALA A 3 4.10 37.73 37.06
CA ALA A 3 3.44 37.88 35.77
C ALA A 3 4.16 37.10 34.62
N SER A 4 5.47 36.92 34.69
CA SER A 4 6.26 36.18 33.70
C SER A 4 6.12 34.65 33.86
N ILE A 5 5.84 34.18 35.08
CA ILE A 5 5.58 32.74 35.35
C ILE A 5 4.18 32.38 34.89
N PHE A 6 3.19 33.26 35.10
CA PHE A 6 1.82 33.03 34.63
C PHE A 6 1.70 33.03 33.10
N SER A 7 2.45 33.88 32.39
CA SER A 7 2.51 33.92 30.95
C SER A 7 3.15 32.66 30.36
N ARG A 8 4.17 32.09 31.00
CA ARG A 8 4.82 30.85 30.58
C ARG A 8 3.96 29.61 30.85
N LEU A 9 3.17 29.60 31.91
CA LEU A 9 2.21 28.54 32.23
C LEU A 9 1.04 28.51 31.24
N ILE A 10 0.53 29.67 30.83
CA ILE A 10 -0.52 29.79 29.83
C ILE A 10 0.00 29.40 28.45
N ALA A 11 1.25 29.75 28.08
CA ALA A 11 1.87 29.32 26.83
C ALA A 11 2.09 27.79 26.78
N CYS A 12 2.44 27.13 27.88
CA CYS A 12 2.54 25.67 27.97
C CYS A 12 1.16 24.98 27.91
N LEU A 13 0.11 25.58 28.48
CA LEU A 13 -1.25 25.04 28.40
C LEU A 13 -1.85 25.15 26.98
N LEU A 14 -1.48 26.19 26.21
CA LEU A 14 -1.92 26.37 24.82
C LEU A 14 -1.14 25.49 23.82
N LEU A 15 0.05 25.01 24.17
CA LEU A 15 0.81 24.08 23.32
C LEU A 15 0.35 22.62 23.44
N CYS A 16 -0.42 22.27 24.47
CA CYS A 16 -1.01 20.92 24.63
C CYS A 16 -2.32 20.70 23.87
N ALA A 17 -2.83 21.70 23.16
CA ALA A 17 -4.14 21.63 22.49
C ALA A 17 -4.07 21.32 20.99
N ALA A 18 -2.96 20.83 20.43
CA ALA A 18 -2.81 20.66 18.99
C ALA A 18 -2.13 19.37 18.56
N VAL A 19 -2.45 18.25 19.20
CA VAL A 19 -2.37 16.95 18.52
C VAL A 19 -3.78 16.38 18.56
N GLN A 20 -4.63 16.89 17.70
CA GLN A 20 -5.80 16.15 17.29
C GLN A 20 -5.27 15.03 16.36
N ALA A 21 -4.85 13.93 16.98
CA ALA A 21 -4.90 12.66 16.27
C ALA A 21 -6.31 12.57 15.70
N HIS A 22 -6.46 12.52 14.39
CA HIS A 22 -7.74 12.31 13.76
C HIS A 22 -8.11 10.86 14.03
N ALA A 23 -8.63 10.62 15.23
CA ALA A 23 -9.24 9.36 15.60
C ALA A 23 -10.49 9.16 14.76
N LEU A 24 -10.83 7.91 14.46
CA LEU A 24 -12.11 7.57 13.84
C LEU A 24 -13.24 8.29 14.60
N THR A 25 -14.07 9.05 13.89
CA THR A 25 -15.24 9.70 14.48
C THR A 25 -16.50 8.91 14.16
N ALA A 26 -17.55 9.04 14.97
CA ALA A 26 -18.82 8.41 14.70
C ALA A 26 -19.42 8.86 13.35
N GLU A 27 -19.18 10.12 12.96
CA GLU A 27 -19.59 10.67 11.67
C GLU A 27 -18.81 10.02 10.51
N ALA A 28 -17.49 9.83 10.63
CA ALA A 28 -16.69 9.17 9.63
C ALA A 28 -17.07 7.68 9.49
N ALA A 29 -17.30 6.98 10.60
CA ALA A 29 -17.77 5.59 10.58
C ALA A 29 -19.14 5.48 9.88
N ARG A 30 -20.07 6.40 10.19
CA ARG A 30 -21.37 6.47 9.52
C ARG A 30 -21.22 6.75 8.02
N ALA A 31 -20.41 7.72 7.64
CA ALA A 31 -20.22 8.09 6.23
C ALA A 31 -19.63 6.96 5.39
N MET A 32 -18.76 6.11 5.97
CA MET A 32 -18.26 4.91 5.31
C MET A 32 -19.30 3.79 5.22
N ALA A 33 -20.31 3.79 6.12
CA ALA A 33 -21.32 2.75 6.24
C ALA A 33 -22.61 3.07 5.48
N SER A 34 -22.92 4.33 5.20
CA SER A 34 -24.17 4.79 4.61
C SER A 34 -23.95 5.74 3.44
N GLY A 35 -24.95 5.83 2.55
CA GLY A 35 -24.87 6.62 1.33
C GLY A 35 -24.59 5.77 0.09
N ASP A 36 -24.40 6.44 -1.05
CA ASP A 36 -24.03 5.75 -2.28
C ASP A 36 -22.54 5.30 -2.28
N THR A 37 -22.18 4.49 -3.28
CA THR A 37 -20.82 3.92 -3.36
C THR A 37 -19.74 5.01 -3.46
N ASP A 38 -19.97 6.09 -4.19
CA ASP A 38 -18.97 7.15 -4.39
C ASP A 38 -18.79 7.98 -3.13
N GLU A 39 -19.88 8.28 -2.40
CA GLU A 39 -19.84 8.96 -1.10
C GLU A 39 -19.07 8.14 -0.06
N ARG A 40 -19.34 6.84 0.00
CA ARG A 40 -18.64 5.91 0.92
C ARG A 40 -17.16 5.77 0.59
N ILE A 41 -16.79 5.73 -0.69
CA ILE A 41 -15.38 5.72 -1.13
C ILE A 41 -14.69 7.03 -0.72
N ALA A 42 -15.33 8.18 -0.91
CA ALA A 42 -14.78 9.47 -0.49
C ALA A 42 -14.53 9.52 1.02
N ALA A 43 -15.47 9.03 1.83
CA ALA A 43 -15.34 8.93 3.28
C ALA A 43 -14.18 7.99 3.69
N LEU A 44 -14.04 6.84 3.01
CA LEU A 44 -12.93 5.90 3.22
C LEU A 44 -11.58 6.58 2.91
N GLN A 45 -11.47 7.27 1.77
CA GLN A 45 -10.24 7.96 1.38
C GLN A 45 -9.86 9.06 2.38
N GLN A 46 -10.84 9.77 2.93
CA GLN A 46 -10.61 10.75 3.98
C GLN A 46 -10.12 10.09 5.28
N ALA A 47 -10.73 8.97 5.69
CA ALA A 47 -10.35 8.25 6.90
C ALA A 47 -8.94 7.67 6.84
N ILE A 48 -8.50 7.16 5.67
CA ILE A 48 -7.15 6.60 5.49
C ILE A 48 -6.04 7.65 5.36
N ALA A 49 -6.37 8.93 5.21
CA ALA A 49 -5.36 10.00 5.15
C ALA A 49 -4.59 10.13 6.47
N THR A 50 -5.26 9.94 7.60
CA THR A 50 -4.71 10.00 8.96
C THR A 50 -5.27 8.87 9.83
N PRO A 51 -4.91 7.62 9.53
CA PRO A 51 -5.51 6.45 10.17
C PRO A 51 -5.00 6.26 11.61
N ASP A 52 -5.87 5.71 12.44
CA ASP A 52 -5.56 5.17 13.75
C ASP A 52 -5.99 3.69 13.84
N ASP A 53 -5.75 3.06 14.99
CA ASP A 53 -6.11 1.65 15.21
C ASP A 53 -7.62 1.40 15.10
N ALA A 54 -8.45 2.36 15.51
CA ALA A 54 -9.91 2.27 15.39
C ALA A 54 -10.36 2.34 13.94
N THR A 55 -9.77 3.23 13.13
CA THR A 55 -9.99 3.32 11.68
C THR A 55 -9.62 2.00 11.00
N LEU A 56 -8.46 1.44 11.31
CA LEU A 56 -8.01 0.17 10.75
C LEU A 56 -8.97 -0.99 11.11
N ALA A 57 -9.37 -1.07 12.37
CA ALA A 57 -10.30 -2.09 12.85
C ALA A 57 -11.68 -1.96 12.17
N PHE A 58 -12.17 -0.72 12.01
CA PHE A 58 -13.46 -0.47 11.38
C PHE A 58 -13.45 -0.79 9.88
N ILE A 59 -12.42 -0.39 9.14
CA ILE A 59 -12.28 -0.74 7.72
C ILE A 59 -12.22 -2.25 7.53
N ARG A 60 -11.54 -2.98 8.42
CA ARG A 60 -11.50 -4.44 8.39
C ARG A 60 -12.90 -5.03 8.61
N ALA A 61 -13.63 -4.57 9.62
CA ALA A 61 -14.99 -5.02 9.89
C ALA A 61 -15.94 -4.74 8.71
N MET A 62 -15.76 -3.60 8.01
CA MET A 62 -16.50 -3.28 6.79
C MET A 62 -16.19 -4.26 5.65
N GLY A 63 -14.92 -4.63 5.45
CA GLY A 63 -14.50 -5.61 4.45
C GLY A 63 -14.98 -7.04 4.74
N GLU A 64 -15.16 -7.38 6.01
CA GLU A 64 -15.68 -8.67 6.49
C GLU A 64 -17.22 -8.73 6.57
N ASP A 65 -17.93 -7.67 6.10
CA ASP A 65 -19.40 -7.50 6.23
C ASP A 65 -19.89 -7.58 7.70
N ALA A 66 -19.03 -7.23 8.64
CA ALA A 66 -19.28 -7.31 10.07
C ALA A 66 -19.76 -5.96 10.66
N VAL A 67 -20.46 -5.15 9.87
CA VAL A 67 -20.99 -3.85 10.33
C VAL A 67 -22.47 -3.73 10.00
N LYS A 68 -23.23 -3.27 10.99
CA LYS A 68 -24.65 -2.92 10.84
C LYS A 68 -24.83 -1.41 11.02
N ILE A 69 -25.92 -0.88 10.49
CA ILE A 69 -26.35 0.49 10.72
C ILE A 69 -27.71 0.50 11.43
N ALA A 70 -27.84 1.32 12.47
CA ALA A 70 -29.08 1.55 13.17
C ALA A 70 -29.17 3.00 13.64
N ALA A 71 -30.30 3.64 13.41
CA ALA A 71 -30.52 5.04 13.80
C ALA A 71 -29.34 5.96 13.46
N ASP A 72 -28.80 5.86 12.25
CA ASP A 72 -27.65 6.62 11.75
C ASP A 72 -26.31 6.35 12.49
N LYS A 73 -26.17 5.22 13.19
CA LYS A 73 -24.94 4.81 13.83
C LYS A 73 -24.42 3.50 13.24
N ALA A 74 -23.13 3.45 12.97
CA ALA A 74 -22.45 2.19 12.62
C ALA A 74 -22.18 1.39 13.88
N ILE A 75 -22.42 0.09 13.84
CA ILE A 75 -22.19 -0.87 14.93
C ILE A 75 -21.37 -2.01 14.38
N VAL A 76 -20.20 -2.27 14.96
CA VAL A 76 -19.34 -3.41 14.59
C VAL A 76 -19.88 -4.66 15.27
N MET A 77 -20.12 -5.72 14.50
CA MET A 77 -20.59 -7.01 15.00
C MET A 77 -19.42 -7.95 15.25
N LYS A 78 -19.37 -8.55 16.45
CA LYS A 78 -18.39 -9.58 16.79
C LYS A 78 -19.02 -10.57 17.77
N ASP A 79 -18.99 -11.85 17.46
CA ASP A 79 -19.54 -12.93 18.29
C ASP A 79 -21.01 -12.62 18.72
N ASP A 80 -21.85 -12.21 17.76
CA ASP A 80 -23.25 -11.80 17.95
C ASP A 80 -23.49 -10.59 18.87
N LYS A 81 -22.44 -9.84 19.22
CA LYS A 81 -22.51 -8.62 20.02
C LYS A 81 -22.17 -7.39 19.19
N GLY A 82 -22.79 -6.25 19.53
CA GLY A 82 -22.51 -4.95 18.93
C GLY A 82 -21.44 -4.19 19.70
N PHE A 83 -20.56 -3.49 18.96
CA PHE A 83 -19.54 -2.61 19.52
C PHE A 83 -19.56 -1.27 18.81
N ASP A 84 -19.39 -0.22 19.57
CA ASP A 84 -19.18 1.13 19.04
C ASP A 84 -17.82 1.21 18.35
N PRO A 85 -17.73 1.61 17.06
CA PRO A 85 -16.48 1.60 16.30
C PRO A 85 -15.42 2.57 16.81
N VAL A 86 -15.82 3.60 17.56
CA VAL A 86 -14.92 4.65 18.05
C VAL A 86 -14.33 4.29 19.39
N SER A 87 -15.18 3.90 20.33
CA SER A 87 -14.77 3.60 21.72
C SER A 87 -14.44 2.14 21.95
N GLY A 88 -14.85 1.23 21.07
CA GLY A 88 -14.76 -0.21 21.26
C GLY A 88 -15.69 -0.76 22.37
N ALA A 89 -16.58 0.06 22.93
CA ALA A 89 -17.49 -0.34 23.99
C ALA A 89 -18.62 -1.23 23.43
N GLU A 90 -19.02 -2.25 24.21
CA GLU A 90 -20.20 -3.07 23.86
C GLU A 90 -21.46 -2.20 23.93
N VAL A 91 -22.28 -2.27 22.86
CA VAL A 91 -23.53 -1.53 22.73
C VAL A 91 -24.66 -2.47 22.36
N PRO A 92 -25.90 -2.17 22.77
CA PRO A 92 -27.05 -2.97 22.35
C PRO A 92 -27.23 -2.86 20.83
N VAL A 93 -27.55 -3.97 20.19
CA VAL A 93 -27.91 -4.01 18.76
C VAL A 93 -29.43 -3.87 18.67
N PRO A 94 -29.96 -2.77 18.12
CA PRO A 94 -31.38 -2.59 17.93
C PRO A 94 -31.97 -3.63 16.96
N ASP A 95 -33.23 -4.01 17.16
CA ASP A 95 -33.90 -4.99 16.29
C ASP A 95 -34.06 -4.50 14.83
N ASP A 96 -34.02 -3.18 14.61
CA ASP A 96 -34.07 -2.52 13.31
C ASP A 96 -32.68 -2.27 12.70
N ALA A 97 -31.63 -2.84 13.26
CA ALA A 97 -30.28 -2.71 12.70
C ALA A 97 -30.16 -3.47 11.37
N GLU A 98 -29.80 -2.74 10.31
CA GLU A 98 -29.68 -3.25 8.95
C GLU A 98 -28.23 -3.65 8.63
N ASP A 99 -28.08 -4.73 7.87
CA ASP A 99 -26.77 -5.14 7.34
C ASP A 99 -26.36 -4.19 6.21
N ILE A 100 -25.06 -3.84 6.19
CA ILE A 100 -24.51 -2.99 5.14
C ILE A 100 -24.15 -3.88 3.95
N VAL A 101 -24.75 -3.56 2.79
CA VAL A 101 -24.42 -4.25 1.54
C VAL A 101 -23.20 -3.62 0.89
N ASN A 102 -22.12 -4.38 0.79
CA ASN A 102 -20.92 -3.99 0.07
C ASN A 102 -20.91 -4.63 -1.33
N ASN A 103 -20.93 -3.80 -2.38
CA ASN A 103 -20.73 -4.27 -3.74
C ASN A 103 -19.24 -4.59 -3.99
N ASN A 104 -18.92 -5.24 -5.12
CA ASN A 104 -17.54 -5.63 -5.45
C ASN A 104 -16.57 -4.45 -5.50
N ARG A 105 -17.03 -3.27 -5.93
CA ARG A 105 -16.20 -2.06 -5.97
C ARG A 105 -15.83 -1.62 -4.55
N MET A 106 -16.80 -1.56 -3.63
CA MET A 106 -16.52 -1.22 -2.22
C MET A 106 -15.57 -2.21 -1.55
N ARG A 107 -15.75 -3.51 -1.81
CA ARG A 107 -14.84 -4.54 -1.28
C ARG A 107 -13.40 -4.32 -1.77
N GLY A 108 -13.22 -4.05 -3.08
CA GLY A 108 -11.91 -3.72 -3.63
C GLY A 108 -11.28 -2.47 -3.00
N GLU A 109 -12.08 -1.44 -2.71
CA GLU A 109 -11.60 -0.23 -2.03
C GLU A 109 -11.21 -0.50 -0.57
N PHE A 110 -11.95 -1.33 0.17
CA PHE A 110 -11.54 -1.73 1.53
C PHE A 110 -10.24 -2.54 1.53
N ASP A 111 -10.11 -3.52 0.62
CA ASP A 111 -8.88 -4.31 0.49
C ASP A 111 -7.68 -3.43 0.17
N ALA A 112 -7.84 -2.49 -0.76
CA ALA A 112 -6.81 -1.54 -1.12
C ALA A 112 -6.47 -0.57 0.04
N ALA A 113 -7.48 -0.10 0.79
CA ALA A 113 -7.28 0.73 1.97
C ALA A 113 -6.51 -0.03 3.06
N LEU A 114 -6.90 -1.27 3.37
CA LEU A 114 -6.20 -2.12 4.35
C LEU A 114 -4.76 -2.40 3.94
N ALA A 115 -4.53 -2.74 2.67
CA ALA A 115 -3.18 -2.93 2.15
C ALA A 115 -2.34 -1.66 2.30
N SER A 116 -2.93 -0.48 2.04
CA SER A 116 -2.24 0.79 2.17
C SER A 116 -1.85 1.14 3.61
N LEU A 117 -2.71 0.85 4.57
CA LEU A 117 -2.42 1.05 5.99
C LEU A 117 -1.33 0.10 6.50
N GLN A 118 -1.31 -1.14 6.01
CA GLN A 118 -0.28 -2.11 6.34
C GLN A 118 1.10 -1.77 5.76
N LEU A 119 1.16 -0.99 4.66
CA LEU A 119 2.43 -0.53 4.07
C LEU A 119 3.27 0.32 5.03
N LEU A 120 2.66 0.99 5.97
CA LEU A 120 3.33 1.84 6.96
C LEU A 120 3.48 1.18 8.33
N SER A 121 3.13 -0.11 8.45
CA SER A 121 3.25 -0.85 9.70
C SER A 121 4.69 -0.91 10.20
N PRO A 122 4.94 -0.86 11.51
CA PRO A 122 6.27 -1.12 12.08
C PRO A 122 6.74 -2.56 11.82
N ASP A 123 5.83 -3.51 11.62
CA ASP A 123 6.12 -4.91 11.35
C ASP A 123 6.49 -5.15 9.88
N VAL A 124 7.71 -5.64 9.64
CA VAL A 124 8.23 -5.98 8.30
C VAL A 124 7.38 -7.03 7.58
N ALA A 125 6.83 -8.01 8.31
CA ALA A 125 6.01 -9.05 7.72
C ALA A 125 4.68 -8.49 7.20
N GLN A 126 4.05 -7.58 7.94
CA GLN A 126 2.84 -6.89 7.51
C GLN A 126 3.11 -6.01 6.29
N ARG A 127 4.21 -5.24 6.29
CA ARG A 127 4.57 -4.42 5.12
C ARG A 127 4.82 -5.28 3.88
N ARG A 128 5.49 -6.45 4.04
CA ARG A 128 5.71 -7.39 2.93
C ARG A 128 4.40 -7.88 2.34
N THR A 129 3.46 -8.31 3.18
CA THR A 129 2.14 -8.78 2.75
C THR A 129 1.38 -7.69 1.99
N ALA A 130 1.40 -6.45 2.49
CA ALA A 130 0.76 -5.31 1.84
C ALA A 130 1.38 -4.99 0.48
N ILE A 131 2.72 -5.01 0.38
CA ILE A 131 3.44 -4.80 -0.88
C ILE A 131 3.10 -5.89 -1.90
N ASP A 132 3.03 -7.15 -1.46
CA ASP A 132 2.69 -8.27 -2.33
C ASP A 132 1.24 -8.19 -2.82
N ALA A 133 0.31 -7.69 -2.00
CA ALA A 133 -1.08 -7.44 -2.40
C ALA A 133 -1.22 -6.33 -3.47
N LEU A 134 -0.35 -5.32 -3.44
CA LEU A 134 -0.33 -4.21 -4.39
C LEU A 134 0.58 -4.45 -5.62
N ARG A 135 1.11 -5.65 -5.77
CA ARG A 135 2.09 -5.95 -6.84
C ARG A 135 1.59 -5.65 -8.25
N GLU A 136 0.29 -5.84 -8.51
CA GLU A 136 -0.34 -5.63 -9.81
C GLU A 136 -1.08 -4.27 -9.91
N GLU A 137 -0.86 -3.37 -8.92
CA GLU A 137 -1.53 -2.07 -8.87
C GLU A 137 -1.11 -1.17 -10.04
N THR A 138 -2.10 -0.52 -10.65
CA THR A 138 -1.91 0.41 -11.78
C THR A 138 -2.67 1.72 -11.60
N ASP A 139 -3.47 1.86 -10.53
CA ASP A 139 -4.24 3.07 -10.26
C ASP A 139 -3.31 4.21 -9.83
N GLU A 140 -3.31 5.31 -10.62
CA GLU A 140 -2.50 6.50 -10.35
C GLU A 140 -2.90 7.18 -9.04
N ALA A 141 -4.13 7.02 -8.56
CA ALA A 141 -4.57 7.52 -7.27
C ALA A 141 -3.80 6.92 -6.08
N ARG A 142 -3.18 5.74 -6.26
CA ARG A 142 -2.36 5.07 -5.25
C ARG A 142 -0.92 5.59 -5.18
N LEU A 143 -0.47 6.34 -6.18
CA LEU A 143 0.92 6.80 -6.29
C LEU A 143 1.42 7.56 -5.04
N PRO A 144 0.68 8.53 -4.46
CA PRO A 144 1.13 9.25 -3.26
C PRO A 144 1.37 8.33 -2.06
N LEU A 145 0.57 7.28 -1.92
CA LEU A 145 0.72 6.29 -0.86
C LEU A 145 1.97 5.44 -1.06
N ILE A 146 2.20 4.95 -2.28
CA ILE A 146 3.40 4.18 -2.62
C ILE A 146 4.66 5.03 -2.41
N GLU A 147 4.64 6.31 -2.78
CA GLU A 147 5.76 7.23 -2.56
C GLU A 147 6.02 7.48 -1.06
N LYS A 148 4.96 7.62 -0.26
CA LYS A 148 5.08 7.74 1.20
C LYS A 148 5.67 6.47 1.83
N ALA A 149 5.21 5.30 1.40
CA ALA A 149 5.74 4.01 1.86
C ALA A 149 7.21 3.85 1.47
N LEU A 150 7.56 4.18 0.22
CA LEU A 150 8.93 4.12 -0.29
C LEU A 150 9.89 5.03 0.50
N ALA A 151 9.45 6.25 0.83
CA ALA A 151 10.25 7.19 1.62
C ALA A 151 10.48 6.72 3.08
N ALA A 152 9.56 5.94 3.64
CA ALA A 152 9.63 5.41 5.00
C ALA A 152 10.33 4.05 5.10
N GLU A 153 10.40 3.27 4.00
CA GLU A 153 10.92 1.90 4.01
C GLU A 153 12.45 1.88 4.17
N LYS A 154 12.93 0.98 5.02
CA LYS A 154 14.37 0.79 5.31
C LYS A 154 14.91 -0.55 4.81
N ASP A 155 14.02 -1.52 4.56
CA ASP A 155 14.41 -2.81 3.99
C ASP A 155 14.62 -2.66 2.48
N VAL A 156 15.85 -2.90 2.02
CA VAL A 156 16.27 -2.73 0.62
C VAL A 156 15.46 -3.60 -0.34
N ALA A 157 15.06 -4.81 0.11
CA ALA A 157 14.28 -5.72 -0.73
C ALA A 157 12.83 -5.23 -0.88
N LEU A 158 12.24 -4.65 0.17
CA LEU A 158 10.91 -4.05 0.13
C LEU A 158 10.91 -2.73 -0.63
N GLN A 159 11.97 -1.90 -0.49
CA GLN A 159 12.15 -0.71 -1.33
C GLN A 159 12.14 -1.06 -2.82
N ALA A 160 12.91 -2.06 -3.23
CA ALA A 160 12.95 -2.48 -4.63
C ALA A 160 11.57 -2.94 -5.16
N ARG A 161 10.75 -3.57 -4.31
CA ARG A 161 9.37 -3.96 -4.68
C ARG A 161 8.45 -2.75 -4.81
N LEU A 162 8.50 -1.81 -3.87
CA LEU A 162 7.73 -0.57 -3.92
C LEU A 162 8.09 0.27 -5.15
N GLU A 163 9.37 0.35 -5.49
CA GLU A 163 9.83 1.01 -6.71
C GLU A 163 9.29 0.34 -7.97
N ALA A 164 9.19 -0.99 -7.98
CA ALA A 164 8.60 -1.73 -9.10
C ALA A 164 7.08 -1.43 -9.24
N ILE A 165 6.34 -1.36 -8.12
CA ILE A 165 4.92 -0.96 -8.11
C ILE A 165 4.78 0.48 -8.61
N ARG A 166 5.57 1.42 -8.06
CA ARG A 166 5.59 2.81 -8.51
C ARG A 166 5.82 2.92 -10.02
N ALA A 167 6.82 2.22 -10.52
CA ALA A 167 7.13 2.23 -11.94
C ALA A 167 6.00 1.63 -12.80
N ARG A 168 5.30 0.60 -12.31
CA ARG A 168 4.12 0.04 -12.99
C ARG A 168 2.98 1.06 -13.06
N ILE A 169 2.65 1.72 -11.95
CA ILE A 169 1.64 2.78 -11.90
C ILE A 169 1.98 3.89 -12.90
N LEU A 170 3.20 4.40 -12.85
CA LEU A 170 3.66 5.46 -13.77
C LEU A 170 3.69 5.02 -15.23
N LEU A 171 3.93 3.73 -15.49
CA LEU A 171 3.92 3.18 -16.85
C LEU A 171 2.49 3.09 -17.42
N ALA A 172 1.50 2.98 -16.57
CA ALA A 172 0.07 2.98 -16.92
C ALA A 172 -0.54 4.40 -16.99
N SER A 173 0.21 5.44 -16.60
CA SER A 173 -0.27 6.84 -16.57
C SER A 173 -0.77 7.31 -17.94
N SER A 174 -1.76 8.18 -17.93
CA SER A 174 -2.23 8.88 -19.13
C SER A 174 -1.19 9.86 -19.69
N ASP A 175 -0.27 10.36 -18.85
CA ASP A 175 0.82 11.27 -19.24
C ASP A 175 2.01 10.52 -19.84
N ALA A 176 2.29 10.75 -21.14
CA ALA A 176 3.40 10.16 -21.84
C ALA A 176 4.77 10.47 -21.19
N SER A 177 4.94 11.63 -20.56
CA SER A 177 6.19 11.98 -19.88
C SER A 177 6.44 11.12 -18.64
N GLN A 178 5.38 10.76 -17.92
CA GLN A 178 5.43 9.84 -16.79
C GLN A 178 5.78 8.42 -17.25
N ARG A 179 5.12 7.95 -18.32
CA ARG A 179 5.42 6.63 -18.90
C ARG A 179 6.86 6.55 -19.41
N LEU A 180 7.37 7.62 -20.03
CA LEU A 180 8.76 7.70 -20.46
C LEU A 180 9.75 7.57 -19.31
N LYS A 181 9.55 8.32 -18.22
CA LYS A 181 10.38 8.25 -17.00
C LYS A 181 10.32 6.87 -16.37
N ALA A 182 9.14 6.26 -16.30
CA ALA A 182 8.96 4.92 -15.79
C ALA A 182 9.73 3.87 -16.61
N ALA A 183 9.66 3.94 -17.93
CA ALA A 183 10.41 3.05 -18.83
C ALA A 183 11.92 3.19 -18.64
N GLN A 184 12.43 4.43 -18.54
CA GLN A 184 13.84 4.70 -18.28
C GLN A 184 14.30 4.17 -16.90
N TYR A 185 13.47 4.31 -15.86
CA TYR A 185 13.74 3.76 -14.56
C TYR A 185 13.81 2.23 -14.60
N LEU A 186 12.81 1.59 -15.22
CA LEU A 186 12.74 0.13 -15.35
C LEU A 186 13.91 -0.45 -16.16
N ALA A 187 14.53 0.34 -17.03
CA ALA A 187 15.76 -0.05 -17.72
C ALA A 187 16.90 -0.39 -16.76
N THR A 188 16.87 0.10 -15.53
CA THR A 188 17.89 -0.20 -14.50
C THR A 188 17.55 -1.42 -13.65
N SER A 189 16.36 -2.00 -13.80
CA SER A 189 15.88 -3.12 -12.99
C SER A 189 16.67 -4.41 -13.26
N GLY A 190 16.98 -5.12 -12.18
CA GLY A 190 17.48 -6.50 -12.21
C GLY A 190 16.38 -7.56 -11.99
N ASN A 191 15.12 -7.14 -11.86
CA ASN A 191 14.00 -8.04 -11.59
C ASN A 191 13.51 -8.69 -12.89
N PRO A 192 13.50 -10.05 -13.01
CA PRO A 192 12.99 -10.74 -14.19
C PRO A 192 11.54 -10.38 -14.57
N GLY A 193 10.70 -10.09 -13.58
CA GLY A 193 9.30 -9.67 -13.79
C GLY A 193 9.15 -8.36 -14.56
N THR A 194 10.17 -7.48 -14.52
CA THR A 194 10.17 -6.20 -15.26
C THR A 194 10.02 -6.41 -16.75
N ARG A 195 10.61 -7.48 -17.31
CA ARG A 195 10.48 -7.82 -18.71
C ARG A 195 9.02 -8.01 -19.13
N THR A 196 8.24 -8.73 -18.33
CA THR A 196 6.82 -8.98 -18.63
C THR A 196 6.02 -7.68 -18.62
N VAL A 197 6.22 -6.82 -17.64
CA VAL A 197 5.55 -5.51 -17.54
C VAL A 197 5.86 -4.63 -18.76
N LEU A 198 7.13 -4.54 -19.15
CA LEU A 198 7.55 -3.75 -20.30
C LEU A 198 6.98 -4.30 -21.63
N LEU A 199 6.92 -5.63 -21.79
CA LEU A 199 6.33 -6.26 -22.99
C LEU A 199 4.83 -6.01 -23.08
N GLU A 200 4.11 -6.05 -21.96
CA GLU A 200 2.69 -5.76 -21.91
C GLU A 200 2.42 -4.31 -22.31
N GLN A 201 3.15 -3.36 -21.72
CA GLN A 201 3.02 -1.94 -22.05
C GLN A 201 3.38 -1.66 -23.52
N LEU A 202 4.42 -2.30 -24.05
CA LEU A 202 4.86 -2.10 -25.42
C LEU A 202 3.76 -2.42 -26.46
N ARG A 203 2.88 -3.38 -26.15
CA ARG A 203 1.76 -3.78 -27.04
C ARG A 203 0.71 -2.68 -27.14
N ASN A 204 0.51 -1.92 -26.08
CA ASN A 204 -0.56 -0.92 -25.96
C ASN A 204 -0.06 0.52 -26.17
N GLU A 205 1.26 0.76 -26.14
CA GLU A 205 1.85 2.09 -26.24
C GLU A 205 1.67 2.67 -27.65
N GLN A 206 1.25 3.95 -27.70
CA GLN A 206 1.05 4.68 -28.96
C GLN A 206 2.10 5.76 -29.18
N ASP A 207 2.68 6.31 -28.08
CA ASP A 207 3.69 7.35 -28.19
C ASP A 207 5.03 6.78 -28.68
N PRO A 208 5.59 7.28 -29.80
CA PRO A 208 6.82 6.75 -30.38
C PRO A 208 8.04 6.89 -29.47
N GLN A 209 8.12 7.94 -28.64
CA GLN A 209 9.24 8.16 -27.72
C GLN A 209 9.19 7.19 -26.56
N VAL A 210 8.00 7.01 -25.98
CA VAL A 210 7.77 6.02 -24.91
C VAL A 210 8.04 4.61 -25.44
N LYS A 211 7.57 4.29 -26.64
CA LYS A 211 7.81 3.00 -27.31
C LYS A 211 9.29 2.69 -27.47
N ALA A 212 10.06 3.68 -27.96
CA ALA A 212 11.51 3.54 -28.08
C ALA A 212 12.20 3.34 -26.72
N ALA A 213 11.76 4.07 -25.70
CA ALA A 213 12.29 3.93 -24.34
C ALA A 213 11.99 2.56 -23.73
N ILE A 214 10.79 2.01 -23.94
CA ILE A 214 10.42 0.66 -23.50
C ILE A 214 11.28 -0.39 -24.21
N GLN A 215 11.53 -0.26 -25.51
CA GLN A 215 12.40 -1.17 -26.26
C GLN A 215 13.84 -1.12 -25.75
N ALA A 216 14.37 0.07 -25.49
CA ALA A 216 15.69 0.25 -24.89
C ALA A 216 15.76 -0.38 -23.49
N ALA A 217 14.71 -0.20 -22.67
CA ALA A 217 14.61 -0.79 -21.35
C ALA A 217 14.59 -2.33 -21.40
N LEU A 218 13.84 -2.92 -22.32
CA LEU A 218 13.82 -4.38 -22.56
C LEU A 218 15.23 -4.91 -22.87
N THR A 219 15.93 -4.28 -23.80
CA THR A 219 17.31 -4.66 -24.16
C THR A 219 18.25 -4.59 -22.95
N ALA A 220 18.14 -3.53 -22.14
CA ALA A 220 18.99 -3.36 -20.96
C ALA A 220 18.68 -4.41 -19.87
N VAL A 221 17.41 -4.70 -19.62
CA VAL A 221 16.97 -5.72 -18.66
C VAL A 221 17.42 -7.11 -19.11
N GLU A 222 17.21 -7.47 -20.35
CA GLU A 222 17.63 -8.77 -20.92
C GLU A 222 19.15 -8.95 -20.83
N GLY A 223 19.91 -7.91 -21.15
CA GLY A 223 21.37 -7.93 -21.01
C GLY A 223 21.82 -8.20 -19.57
N ARG A 224 21.18 -7.55 -18.57
CA ARG A 224 21.51 -7.79 -17.16
C ARG A 224 21.16 -9.20 -16.69
N LEU A 225 20.00 -9.71 -17.09
CA LEU A 225 19.58 -11.06 -16.73
C LEU A 225 20.55 -12.11 -17.29
N GLN A 226 20.95 -11.97 -18.55
CA GLN A 226 21.94 -12.85 -19.16
C GLN A 226 23.32 -12.79 -18.46
N TRP A 227 23.76 -11.60 -18.04
CA TRP A 227 25.00 -11.48 -17.25
C TRP A 227 24.88 -12.15 -15.90
N GLY A 228 23.76 -12.02 -15.21
CA GLY A 228 23.50 -12.72 -13.94
C GLY A 228 23.57 -14.23 -14.10
N GLU A 229 22.96 -14.79 -15.15
CA GLU A 229 23.01 -16.23 -15.45
C GLU A 229 24.44 -16.71 -15.76
N LYS A 230 25.20 -15.95 -16.54
CA LYS A 230 26.60 -16.29 -16.86
C LYS A 230 27.48 -16.29 -15.62
N LEU A 231 27.32 -15.30 -14.71
CA LEU A 231 28.07 -15.23 -13.46
C LEU A 231 27.67 -16.37 -12.52
N ALA A 232 26.38 -16.71 -12.41
CA ALA A 232 25.91 -17.83 -11.61
C ALA A 232 26.47 -19.17 -12.14
N ALA A 233 26.47 -19.37 -13.46
CA ALA A 233 27.05 -20.57 -14.10
C ALA A 233 28.56 -20.68 -13.85
N LEU A 234 29.31 -19.55 -13.93
CA LEU A 234 30.74 -19.51 -13.63
C LEU A 234 31.01 -19.88 -12.17
N PHE A 235 30.26 -19.29 -11.23
CA PHE A 235 30.40 -19.58 -9.81
C PHE A 235 30.09 -21.03 -9.50
N THR A 236 29.03 -21.59 -10.08
CA THR A 236 28.67 -23.01 -9.92
C THR A 236 29.75 -23.91 -10.48
N GLY A 237 30.30 -23.56 -11.65
CA GLY A 237 31.41 -24.33 -12.27
C GLY A 237 32.67 -24.32 -11.42
N ILE A 238 33.05 -23.17 -10.86
CA ILE A 238 34.25 -23.08 -9.94
C ILE A 238 33.98 -23.86 -8.67
N SER A 239 32.79 -23.72 -8.07
CA SER A 239 32.43 -24.43 -6.84
C SER A 239 32.46 -25.94 -7.03
N LEU A 240 31.82 -26.45 -8.09
CA LEU A 240 31.82 -27.88 -8.40
C LEU A 240 33.23 -28.40 -8.73
N GLY A 241 33.99 -27.64 -9.51
CA GLY A 241 35.38 -27.97 -9.84
C GLY A 241 36.27 -28.06 -8.60
N SER A 242 36.09 -27.15 -7.63
CA SER A 242 36.83 -27.17 -6.36
C SER A 242 36.48 -28.41 -5.54
N ILE A 243 35.24 -28.82 -5.47
CA ILE A 243 34.79 -30.03 -4.76
C ILE A 243 35.41 -31.27 -5.42
N LEU A 244 35.35 -31.37 -6.74
CA LEU A 244 35.92 -32.49 -7.49
C LEU A 244 37.42 -32.56 -7.33
N LEU A 245 38.11 -31.43 -7.27
CA LEU A 245 39.56 -31.37 -7.03
C LEU A 245 39.90 -31.88 -5.62
N LEU A 246 39.16 -31.47 -4.58
CA LEU A 246 39.36 -31.98 -3.22
C LEU A 246 39.13 -33.48 -3.12
N VAL A 247 38.09 -33.99 -3.75
CA VAL A 247 37.83 -35.44 -3.81
C VAL A 247 38.95 -36.18 -4.54
N ALA A 248 39.46 -35.62 -5.65
CA ALA A 248 40.57 -36.24 -6.41
C ALA A 248 41.90 -36.26 -5.62
N LEU A 249 42.11 -35.29 -4.74
CA LEU A 249 43.28 -35.22 -3.84
C LEU A 249 43.13 -36.08 -2.59
N GLY A 250 41.96 -36.73 -2.38
CA GLY A 250 41.74 -37.61 -1.23
C GLY A 250 41.54 -36.86 0.10
N LEU A 251 41.10 -35.62 0.04
CA LEU A 251 40.74 -34.75 1.18
C LEU A 251 39.25 -34.76 1.46
#